data_9537af4a4faacbdb2f4627d774386b83
#
_entry.id   9537af4a4faacbdb2f4627d774386b83
#
_cell.length_a   1.000
_cell.length_b   1.000
_cell.length_c   1.000
_cell.angle_alpha   90.00
_cell.angle_beta   90.00
_cell.angle_gamma   90.00
#
_symmetry.space_group_name_H-M   'P 1'
#
loop_
_entity.id
_entity.type
_entity.pdbx_description
1 polymer ?
#
loop_
_entity_poly.entity_id
_entity_poly.type
_entity_poly.pdbx_seq_one_letter_code
_entity_poly.pdbx_strand_id
1 'polypeptide(L)'
;RDRLRSRGLGDVYKRQVLLYVGENLSYENEKIFVKPARELVSYEGDALCVVCAYNENASELMSTHGIKDECFIRGKAPMTKEEVRTVSLMKLGLSEDSVCYDVGAGTGSVAVEMALRAHQGKVYAIEKKEDALALILENKKKFAADNLEIVGGCAPEAMEELPVPTHAFIGGSSGNLKDIIRLLLNKNPEVKIVINCITLETVGEAMEAIREFDFQERDIVQMSVSRSKEVGRYHMMMGENPIYIFTCRRASL
;
A
#
# COMPACT_ATOMS: atom_id res chain seq x y z
N ARG A 1 -19.10 26.10 3.92
CA ARG A 1 -17.71 26.63 4.10
C ARG A 1 -16.74 25.45 4.12
N ASP A 2 -16.55 24.81 2.99
CA ASP A 2 -15.57 23.73 2.88
C ASP A 2 -14.20 24.37 2.65
N ARG A 3 -13.39 24.37 3.70
CA ARG A 3 -11.96 24.63 3.56
C ARG A 3 -11.40 23.59 2.61
N LEU A 4 -10.79 24.02 1.52
CA LEU A 4 -9.96 23.18 0.64
C LEU A 4 -8.84 22.52 1.46
N ARG A 5 -9.19 21.48 2.21
CA ARG A 5 -8.21 20.56 2.75
C ARG A 5 -7.83 19.63 1.60
N SER A 6 -6.79 19.97 0.88
CA SER A 6 -6.13 19.05 -0.04
C SER A 6 -5.56 17.87 0.76
N ARG A 7 -6.42 16.90 1.12
CA ARG A 7 -5.97 15.62 1.60
C ARG A 7 -5.37 14.90 0.39
N GLY A 8 -4.09 14.61 0.43
CA GLY A 8 -3.50 13.61 -0.46
C GLY A 8 -2.47 14.07 -1.48
N LEU A 9 -1.96 15.29 -1.45
CA LEU A 9 -0.77 15.64 -2.22
C LEU A 9 0.45 15.65 -1.29
N GLY A 10 1.29 14.62 -1.38
CA GLY A 10 2.52 14.50 -0.59
C GLY A 10 3.43 15.72 -0.75
N ASP A 11 4.23 16.01 0.28
CA ASP A 11 5.05 17.23 0.34
C ASP A 11 5.97 17.44 -0.87
N VAL A 12 6.38 16.38 -1.55
CA VAL A 12 7.24 16.45 -2.74
C VAL A 12 6.46 16.98 -3.96
N TYR A 13 5.21 16.53 -4.14
CA TYR A 13 4.36 16.99 -5.25
C TYR A 13 3.77 18.38 -5.03
N LYS A 14 3.47 18.76 -3.79
CA LYS A 14 3.03 20.14 -3.45
C LYS A 14 4.07 21.20 -3.82
N ARG A 15 5.36 20.84 -3.85
CA ARG A 15 6.45 21.76 -4.21
C ARG A 15 6.52 22.07 -5.71
N GLN A 16 5.91 21.26 -6.56
CA GLN A 16 5.98 21.37 -8.03
C GLN A 16 4.69 21.89 -8.66
N VAL A 17 3.60 21.98 -7.89
CA VAL A 17 2.31 22.48 -8.38
C VAL A 17 2.30 24.00 -8.38
N LEU A 18 2.00 24.57 -9.54
CA LEU A 18 1.70 26.02 -9.69
C LEU A 18 0.20 26.23 -9.51
N LEU A 19 -0.16 27.18 -8.68
CA LEU A 19 -1.55 27.61 -8.50
C LEU A 19 -1.76 28.95 -9.22
N TYR A 20 -2.69 28.96 -10.15
CA TYR A 20 -3.24 30.14 -10.78
C TYR A 20 -4.46 30.53 -9.95
N VAL A 21 -4.40 31.68 -9.31
CA VAL A 21 -5.46 32.16 -8.42
C VAL A 21 -6.07 33.40 -9.02
N GLY A 22 -7.40 33.43 -9.18
CA GLY A 22 -8.17 34.59 -9.57
C GLY A 22 -9.17 34.90 -8.47
N GLU A 23 -9.07 36.08 -7.87
CA GLU A 23 -10.00 36.56 -6.86
C GLU A 23 -10.81 37.72 -7.40
N ASN A 24 -12.10 37.73 -7.11
CA ASN A 24 -13.04 38.78 -7.49
C ASN A 24 -12.97 39.14 -9.00
N LEU A 25 -12.86 38.10 -9.84
CA LEU A 25 -12.72 38.27 -11.29
C LEU A 25 -13.85 39.15 -11.85
N SER A 26 -13.48 40.15 -12.65
CA SER A 26 -14.37 41.17 -13.24
C SER A 26 -14.95 42.19 -12.26
N TYR A 27 -14.43 42.28 -11.03
CA TYR A 27 -14.75 43.32 -10.06
C TYR A 27 -13.59 44.32 -9.93
N GLU A 28 -13.84 45.50 -9.37
CA GLU A 28 -12.80 46.54 -9.19
C GLU A 28 -11.61 46.11 -8.33
N ASN A 29 -11.82 45.13 -7.45
CA ASN A 29 -10.80 44.55 -6.57
C ASN A 29 -10.26 43.20 -7.08
N GLU A 30 -10.30 42.98 -8.40
CA GLU A 30 -9.74 41.79 -9.05
C GLU A 30 -8.26 41.62 -8.71
N LYS A 31 -7.89 40.40 -8.39
CA LYS A 31 -6.49 39.97 -8.23
C LYS A 31 -6.27 38.66 -8.99
N ILE A 32 -5.21 38.63 -9.79
CA ILE A 32 -4.76 37.44 -10.52
C ILE A 32 -3.28 37.23 -10.25
N PHE A 33 -2.90 36.07 -9.79
CA PHE A 33 -1.50 35.71 -9.58
C PHE A 33 -1.23 34.23 -9.76
N VAL A 34 0.04 33.90 -9.97
CA VAL A 34 0.52 32.50 -10.09
C VAL A 34 1.64 32.31 -9.08
N LYS A 35 1.50 31.30 -8.23
CA LYS A 35 2.52 30.96 -7.24
C LYS A 35 2.62 29.45 -7.03
N PRO A 36 3.81 28.95 -6.63
CA PRO A 36 3.95 27.57 -6.14
C PRO A 36 3.00 27.30 -4.96
N ALA A 37 2.35 26.15 -4.95
CA ALA A 37 1.40 25.78 -3.89
C ALA A 37 1.99 25.88 -2.48
N ARG A 38 3.30 25.64 -2.32
CA ARG A 38 4.03 25.77 -1.04
C ARG A 38 4.01 27.18 -0.45
N GLU A 39 3.91 28.22 -1.29
CA GLU A 39 3.89 29.62 -0.86
C GLU A 39 2.48 30.07 -0.44
N LEU A 40 1.47 29.27 -0.76
CA LEU A 40 0.06 29.58 -0.49
C LEU A 40 -0.54 28.75 0.66
N VAL A 41 0.26 28.00 1.40
CA VAL A 41 -0.23 27.12 2.50
C VAL A 41 -0.98 27.91 3.58
N SER A 42 -0.55 29.14 3.86
CA SER A 42 -1.16 30.04 4.84
C SER A 42 -1.89 31.23 4.19
N TYR A 43 -2.08 31.19 2.88
CA TYR A 43 -2.78 32.27 2.18
C TYR A 43 -4.28 32.20 2.47
N GLU A 44 -4.83 33.33 2.92
CA GLU A 44 -6.26 33.52 3.09
C GLU A 44 -6.78 34.35 1.92
N GLY A 45 -7.42 33.68 0.96
CA GLY A 45 -8.01 34.34 -0.20
C GLY A 45 -9.41 34.87 0.06
N ASP A 46 -9.87 35.74 -0.86
CA ASP A 46 -11.25 36.22 -0.86
C ASP A 46 -12.25 35.05 -1.05
N ALA A 47 -13.50 35.27 -0.57
CA ALA A 47 -14.54 34.25 -0.65
C ALA A 47 -14.94 33.90 -2.11
N LEU A 48 -14.79 34.87 -3.03
CA LEU A 48 -15.05 34.73 -4.46
C LEU A 48 -13.72 34.47 -5.17
N CYS A 49 -13.29 33.20 -5.24
CA CYS A 49 -12.04 32.84 -5.92
C CYS A 49 -12.19 31.62 -6.80
N VAL A 50 -11.36 31.57 -7.84
CA VAL A 50 -11.13 30.41 -8.71
C VAL A 50 -9.67 30.02 -8.61
N VAL A 51 -9.38 28.74 -8.41
CA VAL A 51 -8.02 28.23 -8.34
C VAL A 51 -7.85 27.13 -9.39
N CYS A 52 -6.86 27.31 -10.27
CA CYS A 52 -6.43 26.26 -11.20
C CYS A 52 -5.06 25.74 -10.75
N ALA A 53 -4.95 24.44 -10.53
CA ALA A 53 -3.70 23.78 -10.18
C ALA A 53 -3.06 23.17 -11.44
N TYR A 54 -1.82 23.53 -11.71
CA TYR A 54 -1.04 23.03 -12.83
C TYR A 54 0.21 22.31 -12.35
N ASN A 55 0.39 21.07 -12.77
CA ASN A 55 1.56 20.26 -12.47
C ASN A 55 2.28 19.89 -13.77
N GLU A 56 3.42 20.53 -14.03
CA GLU A 56 4.26 20.25 -15.21
C GLU A 56 4.83 18.83 -15.24
N ASN A 57 5.01 18.25 -14.08
CA ASN A 57 5.63 16.92 -13.92
C ASN A 57 4.60 15.87 -13.48
N ALA A 58 3.33 16.05 -13.89
CA ALA A 58 2.32 15.05 -13.65
C ALA A 58 2.73 13.74 -14.32
N SER A 59 3.16 12.75 -13.52
CA SER A 59 3.31 11.37 -14.02
C SER A 59 1.93 10.74 -14.13
N GLU A 60 1.71 9.96 -15.17
CA GLU A 60 0.54 9.10 -15.24
C GLU A 60 0.56 8.19 -14.00
N LEU A 61 -0.39 8.38 -13.10
CA LEU A 61 -0.57 7.47 -11.97
C LEU A 61 -1.01 6.13 -12.56
N MET A 62 -0.17 5.12 -12.39
CA MET A 62 -0.56 3.76 -12.73
C MET A 62 -1.69 3.35 -11.78
N SER A 63 -2.92 3.34 -12.28
CA SER A 63 -4.11 2.95 -11.51
C SER A 63 -4.38 1.45 -11.55
N THR A 64 -3.50 0.67 -12.16
CA THR A 64 -3.67 -0.76 -12.35
C THR A 64 -2.89 -1.58 -11.33
N HIS A 65 -3.36 -2.80 -11.07
CA HIS A 65 -2.60 -3.81 -10.33
C HIS A 65 -1.43 -4.33 -11.17
N GLY A 66 -0.43 -4.86 -10.48
CA GLY A 66 0.70 -5.50 -11.14
C GLY A 66 1.74 -4.52 -11.63
N ILE A 67 2.07 -3.53 -10.81
CA ILE A 67 3.22 -2.66 -11.07
C ILE A 67 4.47 -3.54 -11.21
N LYS A 68 5.23 -3.35 -12.28
CA LYS A 68 6.43 -4.13 -12.54
C LYS A 68 7.45 -4.00 -11.43
N ASP A 69 8.13 -5.09 -11.12
CA ASP A 69 9.17 -5.13 -10.08
C ASP A 69 10.26 -4.08 -10.28
N GLU A 70 10.64 -3.78 -11.52
CA GLU A 70 11.64 -2.78 -11.88
C GLU A 70 11.22 -1.33 -11.59
N CYS A 71 9.92 -1.09 -11.41
CA CYS A 71 9.41 0.22 -11.03
C CYS A 71 9.63 0.53 -9.54
N PHE A 72 9.91 -0.47 -8.71
CA PHE A 72 10.17 -0.26 -7.29
C PHE A 72 11.66 0.00 -7.01
N ILE A 73 11.93 0.86 -6.02
CA ILE A 73 13.26 1.01 -5.46
C ILE A 73 13.55 -0.23 -4.62
N ARG A 74 14.68 -0.88 -4.91
CA ARG A 74 15.03 -2.17 -4.34
C ARG A 74 16.34 -2.07 -3.55
N GLY A 75 16.46 -2.90 -2.52
CA GLY A 75 17.65 -3.07 -1.70
C GLY A 75 17.86 -4.54 -1.34
N LYS A 76 18.33 -4.80 -0.13
CA LYS A 76 18.49 -6.16 0.39
C LYS A 76 17.19 -6.76 0.94
N ALA A 77 16.19 -5.91 1.22
CA ALA A 77 14.89 -6.38 1.71
C ALA A 77 14.17 -7.25 0.68
N PRO A 78 13.52 -8.33 1.10
CA PRO A 78 12.70 -9.15 0.22
C PRO A 78 11.57 -8.32 -0.42
N MET A 79 11.20 -8.69 -1.64
CA MET A 79 10.08 -8.07 -2.35
C MET A 79 9.18 -9.15 -2.93
N THR A 80 7.89 -9.07 -2.66
CA THR A 80 6.88 -9.91 -3.30
C THR A 80 6.83 -9.60 -4.79
N LYS A 81 7.07 -10.62 -5.62
CA LYS A 81 7.15 -10.48 -7.08
C LYS A 81 5.82 -10.08 -7.70
N GLU A 82 5.87 -9.40 -8.83
CA GLU A 82 4.70 -8.77 -9.48
C GLU A 82 3.53 -9.72 -9.72
N GLU A 83 3.77 -10.97 -10.16
CA GLU A 83 2.72 -11.95 -10.38
C GLU A 83 2.08 -12.38 -9.06
N VAL A 84 2.90 -12.65 -8.05
CA VAL A 84 2.44 -13.06 -6.71
C VAL A 84 1.70 -11.91 -6.04
N ARG A 85 2.23 -10.70 -6.13
CA ARG A 85 1.64 -9.48 -5.58
C ARG A 85 0.27 -9.20 -6.19
N THR A 86 0.18 -9.29 -7.52
CA THR A 86 -1.08 -9.11 -8.25
C THR A 86 -2.15 -10.10 -7.80
N VAL A 87 -1.79 -11.37 -7.68
CA VAL A 87 -2.74 -12.42 -7.22
C VAL A 87 -3.12 -12.19 -5.76
N SER A 88 -2.17 -11.84 -4.89
CA SER A 88 -2.44 -11.57 -3.47
C SER A 88 -3.40 -10.39 -3.29
N LEU A 89 -3.21 -9.31 -4.05
CA LEU A 89 -4.08 -8.13 -4.01
C LEU A 89 -5.48 -8.43 -4.57
N MET A 90 -5.57 -9.22 -5.64
CA MET A 90 -6.85 -9.70 -6.16
C MET A 90 -7.60 -10.52 -5.11
N LYS A 91 -6.89 -11.39 -4.39
CA LYS A 91 -7.47 -12.20 -3.30
C LYS A 91 -7.92 -11.35 -2.11
N LEU A 92 -7.23 -10.27 -1.79
CA LEU A 92 -7.69 -9.31 -0.78
C LEU A 92 -9.01 -8.64 -1.18
N GLY A 93 -9.18 -8.26 -2.44
CA GLY A 93 -10.42 -7.66 -2.94
C GLY A 93 -10.72 -6.31 -2.30
N LEU A 94 -9.73 -5.41 -2.28
CA LEU A 94 -9.81 -4.11 -1.64
C LEU A 94 -10.86 -3.19 -2.27
N SER A 95 -11.59 -2.44 -1.43
CA SER A 95 -12.38 -1.27 -1.80
C SER A 95 -11.57 0.02 -1.67
N GLU A 96 -12.11 1.13 -2.16
CA GLU A 96 -11.44 2.43 -2.15
C GLU A 96 -11.18 2.97 -0.74
N ASP A 97 -12.01 2.59 0.22
CA ASP A 97 -12.02 3.03 1.62
C ASP A 97 -11.39 2.00 2.59
N SER A 98 -10.79 0.93 2.07
CA SER A 98 -10.22 -0.14 2.89
C SER A 98 -9.15 0.37 3.86
N VAL A 99 -9.19 -0.12 5.10
CA VAL A 99 -8.10 0.04 6.08
C VAL A 99 -7.27 -1.23 6.06
N CYS A 100 -6.02 -1.12 5.61
CA CYS A 100 -5.18 -2.27 5.30
C CYS A 100 -3.93 -2.33 6.17
N TYR A 101 -3.53 -3.56 6.54
CA TYR A 101 -2.23 -3.83 7.14
C TYR A 101 -1.38 -4.64 6.16
N ASP A 102 -0.12 -4.23 5.97
CA ASP A 102 0.93 -5.00 5.31
C ASP A 102 1.97 -5.42 6.34
N VAL A 103 1.89 -6.68 6.78
CA VAL A 103 2.73 -7.21 7.86
C VAL A 103 3.97 -7.88 7.27
N GLY A 104 5.15 -7.38 7.66
CA GLY A 104 6.42 -7.76 7.05
C GLY A 104 6.59 -7.13 5.68
N ALA A 105 6.39 -5.82 5.60
CA ALA A 105 6.23 -5.08 4.35
C ALA A 105 7.46 -5.07 3.43
N GLY A 106 8.66 -5.36 3.96
CA GLY A 106 9.90 -5.44 3.18
C GLY A 106 10.18 -4.16 2.40
N THR A 107 10.11 -4.20 1.08
CA THR A 107 10.27 -3.00 0.22
C THR A 107 9.04 -2.09 0.19
N GLY A 108 7.91 -2.52 0.78
CA GLY A 108 6.64 -1.82 0.72
C GLY A 108 5.89 -1.96 -0.60
N SER A 109 6.29 -2.90 -1.47
CA SER A 109 5.67 -3.04 -2.79
C SER A 109 4.18 -3.41 -2.71
N VAL A 110 3.80 -4.27 -1.76
CA VAL A 110 2.38 -4.63 -1.51
C VAL A 110 1.65 -3.45 -0.90
N ALA A 111 2.23 -2.81 0.13
CA ALA A 111 1.65 -1.64 0.79
C ALA A 111 1.39 -0.47 -0.18
N VAL A 112 2.31 -0.22 -1.11
CA VAL A 112 2.13 0.82 -2.15
C VAL A 112 0.93 0.50 -3.05
N GLU A 113 0.84 -0.71 -3.60
CA GLU A 113 -0.29 -1.07 -4.46
C GLU A 113 -1.62 -1.11 -3.68
N MET A 114 -1.61 -1.52 -2.39
CA MET A 114 -2.77 -1.37 -1.51
C MET A 114 -3.19 0.10 -1.39
N ALA A 115 -2.23 1.00 -1.15
CA ALA A 115 -2.49 2.43 -0.96
C ALA A 115 -3.05 3.08 -2.23
N LEU A 116 -2.54 2.72 -3.39
CA LEU A 116 -3.07 3.19 -4.67
C LEU A 116 -4.49 2.69 -4.92
N ARG A 117 -4.83 1.47 -4.50
CA ARG A 117 -6.16 0.90 -4.63
C ARG A 117 -7.14 1.48 -3.60
N ALA A 118 -6.73 1.53 -2.33
CA ALA A 118 -7.53 2.06 -1.22
C ALA A 118 -7.29 3.58 -1.04
N HIS A 119 -7.44 4.36 -2.09
CA HIS A 119 -7.03 5.76 -2.13
C HIS A 119 -7.85 6.68 -1.21
N GLN A 120 -9.04 6.27 -0.76
CA GLN A 120 -9.86 6.94 0.27
C GLN A 120 -9.67 6.31 1.65
N GLY A 121 -9.03 5.15 1.71
CA GLY A 121 -8.71 4.42 2.92
C GLY A 121 -7.32 4.73 3.47
N LYS A 122 -6.79 3.80 4.27
CA LYS A 122 -5.50 3.93 4.93
C LYS A 122 -4.74 2.61 4.88
N VAL A 123 -3.43 2.66 4.68
CA VAL A 123 -2.57 1.48 4.68
C VAL A 123 -1.47 1.66 5.71
N TYR A 124 -1.21 0.63 6.51
CA TYR A 124 -0.16 0.58 7.51
C TYR A 124 0.85 -0.51 7.09
N ALA A 125 2.07 -0.09 6.76
CA ALA A 125 3.19 -0.99 6.46
C ALA A 125 4.00 -1.24 7.73
N ILE A 126 3.90 -2.45 8.27
CA ILE A 126 4.56 -2.86 9.50
C ILE A 126 5.86 -3.58 9.13
N GLU A 127 6.99 -3.04 9.57
CA GLU A 127 8.32 -3.59 9.29
C GLU A 127 9.28 -3.31 10.45
N LYS A 128 10.14 -4.28 10.79
CA LYS A 128 11.07 -4.17 11.91
C LYS A 128 12.48 -3.72 11.53
N LYS A 129 12.86 -3.87 10.25
CA LYS A 129 14.21 -3.59 9.77
C LYS A 129 14.34 -2.16 9.29
N GLU A 130 15.31 -1.41 9.81
CA GLU A 130 15.53 0.00 9.46
C GLU A 130 15.82 0.23 7.97
N ASP A 131 16.62 -0.66 7.35
CA ASP A 131 16.93 -0.58 5.93
C ASP A 131 15.68 -0.79 5.05
N ALA A 132 14.75 -1.63 5.48
CA ALA A 132 13.49 -1.83 4.81
C ALA A 132 12.51 -0.65 5.02
N LEU A 133 12.45 -0.07 6.23
CA LEU A 133 11.66 1.14 6.49
C LEU A 133 12.08 2.30 5.60
N ALA A 134 13.39 2.47 5.37
CA ALA A 134 13.90 3.48 4.43
C ALA A 134 13.40 3.22 3.00
N LEU A 135 13.43 1.96 2.52
CA LEU A 135 12.92 1.59 1.19
C LEU A 135 11.41 1.83 1.05
N ILE A 136 10.63 1.51 2.10
CA ILE A 136 9.19 1.80 2.10
C ILE A 136 8.95 3.29 1.94
N LEU A 137 9.72 4.14 2.64
CA LEU A 137 9.60 5.59 2.56
C LEU A 137 9.94 6.12 1.15
N GLU A 138 10.98 5.59 0.53
CA GLU A 138 11.37 5.96 -0.84
C GLU A 138 10.29 5.55 -1.85
N ASN A 139 9.79 4.33 -1.76
CA ASN A 139 8.71 3.83 -2.62
C ASN A 139 7.39 4.59 -2.38
N LYS A 140 7.02 4.86 -1.12
CA LYS A 140 5.88 5.72 -0.79
C LYS A 140 5.96 7.08 -1.51
N LYS A 141 7.13 7.73 -1.46
CA LYS A 141 7.35 9.01 -2.15
C LYS A 141 7.28 8.87 -3.67
N LYS A 142 7.93 7.85 -4.21
CA LYS A 142 7.98 7.60 -5.66
C LYS A 142 6.60 7.41 -6.28
N PHE A 143 5.73 6.69 -5.58
CA PHE A 143 4.38 6.36 -6.05
C PHE A 143 3.29 7.30 -5.52
N ALA A 144 3.66 8.37 -4.80
CA ALA A 144 2.72 9.29 -4.16
C ALA A 144 1.64 8.60 -3.31
N ALA A 145 2.00 7.53 -2.61
CA ALA A 145 1.12 6.76 -1.76
C ALA A 145 0.93 7.47 -0.40
N ASP A 146 0.28 8.63 -0.40
CA ASP A 146 0.18 9.51 0.78
C ASP A 146 -0.62 8.91 1.94
N ASN A 147 -1.58 8.04 1.62
CA ASN A 147 -2.39 7.30 2.58
C ASN A 147 -1.68 6.06 3.17
N LEU A 148 -0.41 5.81 2.81
CA LEU A 148 0.44 4.78 3.40
C LEU A 148 1.16 5.34 4.63
N GLU A 149 1.00 4.71 5.79
CA GLU A 149 1.76 4.96 7.01
C GLU A 149 2.78 3.86 7.25
N ILE A 150 3.96 4.26 7.73
CA ILE A 150 5.08 3.36 7.99
C ILE A 150 5.16 3.14 9.50
N VAL A 151 5.11 1.89 9.92
CA VAL A 151 5.12 1.48 11.32
C VAL A 151 6.35 0.64 11.59
N GLY A 152 7.31 1.21 12.33
CA GLY A 152 8.52 0.50 12.74
C GLY A 152 8.27 -0.38 13.96
N GLY A 153 8.57 -1.66 13.86
CA GLY A 153 8.46 -2.60 14.98
C GLY A 153 8.10 -4.01 14.58
N CYS A 154 8.06 -4.89 15.58
CA CYS A 154 7.65 -6.28 15.41
C CYS A 154 6.13 -6.41 15.48
N ALA A 155 5.55 -7.23 14.61
CA ALA A 155 4.18 -7.70 14.76
C ALA A 155 4.15 -8.91 15.74
N PRO A 156 3.13 -9.01 16.62
CA PRO A 156 1.91 -8.19 16.65
C PRO A 156 2.01 -6.86 17.41
N GLU A 157 3.02 -6.63 18.26
CA GLU A 157 3.08 -5.52 19.22
C GLU A 157 2.94 -4.14 18.52
N ALA A 158 3.62 -3.96 17.39
CA ALA A 158 3.56 -2.72 16.61
C ALA A 158 2.17 -2.44 16.00
N MET A 159 1.24 -3.40 16.10
CA MET A 159 -0.10 -3.30 15.53
C MET A 159 -1.17 -2.94 16.57
N GLU A 160 -0.85 -2.96 17.87
CA GLU A 160 -1.84 -2.84 18.96
C GLU A 160 -2.64 -1.54 18.90
N GLU A 161 -1.96 -0.41 18.72
CA GLU A 161 -2.58 0.93 18.72
C GLU A 161 -3.09 1.38 17.34
N LEU A 162 -2.92 0.56 16.30
CA LEU A 162 -3.37 0.92 14.95
C LEU A 162 -4.89 0.84 14.83
N PRO A 163 -5.52 1.64 13.95
CA PRO A 163 -6.96 1.57 13.70
C PRO A 163 -7.43 0.18 13.24
N VAL A 164 -8.70 -0.12 13.46
CA VAL A 164 -9.33 -1.41 13.12
C VAL A 164 -9.14 -1.71 11.62
N PRO A 165 -8.49 -2.82 11.24
CA PRO A 165 -8.27 -3.17 9.84
C PRO A 165 -9.49 -3.85 9.23
N THR A 166 -9.75 -3.58 7.95
CA THR A 166 -10.69 -4.35 7.13
C THR A 166 -9.99 -5.50 6.40
N HIS A 167 -8.72 -5.29 6.05
CA HIS A 167 -7.90 -6.24 5.29
C HIS A 167 -6.48 -6.30 5.87
N ALA A 168 -5.89 -7.48 5.82
CA ALA A 168 -4.50 -7.68 6.20
C ALA A 168 -3.78 -8.59 5.19
N PHE A 169 -2.61 -8.17 4.77
CA PHE A 169 -1.66 -9.03 4.07
C PHE A 169 -0.50 -9.37 5.01
N ILE A 170 -0.12 -10.64 5.05
CA ILE A 170 1.00 -11.13 5.85
C ILE A 170 2.03 -11.74 4.90
N GLY A 171 3.09 -10.96 4.64
CA GLY A 171 4.23 -11.38 3.81
C GLY A 171 5.37 -11.98 4.63
N GLY A 172 5.38 -11.73 5.95
CA GLY A 172 6.37 -12.25 6.87
C GLY A 172 5.93 -12.09 8.32
N SER A 173 5.88 -13.19 9.07
CA SER A 173 5.40 -13.24 10.46
C SER A 173 6.51 -13.33 11.50
N SER A 174 7.75 -13.65 11.09
CA SER A 174 8.88 -13.89 11.99
C SER A 174 8.60 -14.95 13.09
N GLY A 175 7.74 -15.93 12.80
CA GLY A 175 7.32 -16.97 13.76
C GLY A 175 6.12 -16.58 14.63
N ASN A 176 5.53 -15.40 14.44
CA ASN A 176 4.41 -14.90 15.27
C ASN A 176 3.06 -14.97 14.54
N LEU A 177 2.92 -15.84 13.51
CA LEU A 177 1.74 -15.85 12.65
C LEU A 177 0.42 -15.97 13.41
N LYS A 178 0.35 -16.89 14.38
CA LYS A 178 -0.87 -17.11 15.17
C LYS A 178 -1.24 -15.90 16.04
N ASP A 179 -0.26 -15.24 16.65
CA ASP A 179 -0.50 -14.07 17.50
C ASP A 179 -0.93 -12.85 16.66
N ILE A 180 -0.34 -12.69 15.47
CA ILE A 180 -0.76 -11.68 14.48
C ILE A 180 -2.23 -11.91 14.10
N ILE A 181 -2.61 -13.13 13.72
CA ILE A 181 -4.00 -13.47 13.33
C ILE A 181 -4.95 -13.25 14.51
N ARG A 182 -4.56 -13.65 15.72
CA ARG A 182 -5.36 -13.45 16.93
C ARG A 182 -5.64 -11.97 17.18
N LEU A 183 -4.61 -11.12 17.07
CA LEU A 183 -4.77 -9.67 17.21
C LEU A 183 -5.68 -9.09 16.12
N LEU A 184 -5.50 -9.47 14.87
CA LEU A 184 -6.35 -9.03 13.75
C LEU A 184 -7.82 -9.37 13.99
N LEU A 185 -8.12 -10.62 14.40
CA LEU A 185 -9.48 -11.08 14.67
C LEU A 185 -10.09 -10.43 15.91
N ASN A 186 -9.28 -10.09 16.93
CA ASN A 186 -9.72 -9.34 18.10
C ASN A 186 -10.09 -7.90 17.73
N LYS A 187 -9.35 -7.27 16.81
CA LYS A 187 -9.68 -5.92 16.31
C LYS A 187 -10.90 -5.93 15.39
N ASN A 188 -10.97 -6.90 14.48
CA ASN A 188 -12.08 -7.06 13.54
C ASN A 188 -12.30 -8.55 13.25
N PRO A 189 -13.37 -9.17 13.80
CA PRO A 189 -13.69 -10.56 13.52
C PRO A 189 -13.91 -10.88 12.04
N GLU A 190 -14.30 -9.88 11.23
CA GLU A 190 -14.56 -10.02 9.78
C GLU A 190 -13.37 -9.63 8.90
N VAL A 191 -12.20 -9.36 9.48
CA VAL A 191 -11.02 -8.98 8.72
C VAL A 191 -10.69 -10.04 7.67
N LYS A 192 -10.46 -9.61 6.43
CA LYS A 192 -10.00 -10.48 5.36
C LYS A 192 -8.49 -10.56 5.37
N ILE A 193 -7.95 -11.76 5.47
CA ILE A 193 -6.51 -12.00 5.62
C ILE A 193 -5.99 -12.77 4.40
N VAL A 194 -4.89 -12.29 3.83
CA VAL A 194 -4.09 -13.00 2.83
C VAL A 194 -2.70 -13.24 3.38
N ILE A 195 -2.24 -14.49 3.33
CA ILE A 195 -0.93 -14.90 3.85
C ILE A 195 -0.13 -15.51 2.71
N ASN A 196 1.09 -15.01 2.48
CA ASN A 196 2.02 -15.59 1.53
C ASN A 196 3.06 -16.43 2.27
N CYS A 197 3.15 -17.72 1.90
CA CYS A 197 4.08 -18.68 2.49
C CYS A 197 5.03 -19.23 1.40
N ILE A 198 6.34 -19.09 1.64
CA ILE A 198 7.39 -19.58 0.74
C ILE A 198 7.98 -20.89 1.27
N THR A 199 8.10 -21.02 2.60
CA THR A 199 8.69 -22.20 3.24
C THR A 199 7.62 -23.17 3.72
N LEU A 200 7.98 -24.45 3.82
CA LEU A 200 7.08 -25.50 4.33
C LEU A 200 6.70 -25.25 5.79
N GLU A 201 7.59 -24.66 6.58
CA GLU A 201 7.34 -24.29 7.97
C GLU A 201 6.21 -23.26 8.05
N THR A 202 6.28 -22.19 7.27
CA THR A 202 5.22 -21.16 7.23
C THR A 202 3.90 -21.70 6.67
N VAL A 203 3.95 -22.64 5.73
CA VAL A 203 2.75 -23.36 5.25
C VAL A 203 2.14 -24.17 6.40
N GLY A 204 2.97 -24.88 7.17
CA GLY A 204 2.52 -25.62 8.36
C GLY A 204 1.85 -24.71 9.39
N GLU A 205 2.49 -23.57 9.75
CA GLU A 205 1.93 -22.58 10.67
C GLU A 205 0.59 -22.01 10.16
N ALA A 206 0.48 -21.70 8.86
CA ALA A 206 -0.75 -21.18 8.27
C ALA A 206 -1.88 -22.22 8.31
N MET A 207 -1.58 -23.49 8.01
CA MET A 207 -2.55 -24.59 8.11
C MET A 207 -3.04 -24.82 9.54
N GLU A 208 -2.15 -24.71 10.53
CA GLU A 208 -2.54 -24.78 11.94
C GLU A 208 -3.41 -23.60 12.36
N ALA A 209 -3.04 -22.39 11.95
CA ALA A 209 -3.81 -21.19 12.24
C ALA A 209 -5.22 -21.27 11.65
N ILE A 210 -5.37 -21.76 10.41
CA ILE A 210 -6.67 -21.94 9.76
C ILE A 210 -7.57 -22.90 10.56
N ARG A 211 -7.00 -23.93 11.16
CA ARG A 211 -7.76 -24.89 12.00
C ARG A 211 -8.14 -24.29 13.36
N GLU A 212 -7.19 -23.52 13.96
CA GLU A 212 -7.38 -22.93 15.29
C GLU A 212 -8.43 -21.83 15.29
N PHE A 213 -8.40 -20.94 14.28
CA PHE A 213 -9.26 -19.76 14.25
C PHE A 213 -10.61 -19.92 13.56
N ASP A 214 -10.94 -21.12 13.10
CA ASP A 214 -12.24 -21.49 12.50
C ASP A 214 -12.74 -20.51 11.42
N PHE A 215 -11.90 -20.28 10.41
CA PHE A 215 -12.31 -19.51 9.24
C PHE A 215 -13.32 -20.27 8.38
N GLN A 216 -14.41 -19.66 7.98
CA GLN A 216 -15.44 -20.22 7.10
C GLN A 216 -15.06 -20.07 5.62
N GLU A 217 -14.57 -18.91 5.23
CA GLU A 217 -14.01 -18.69 3.90
C GLU A 217 -12.54 -19.04 3.92
N ARG A 218 -12.15 -20.07 3.14
CA ARG A 218 -10.78 -20.56 3.02
C ARG A 218 -10.48 -20.86 1.57
N ASP A 219 -9.46 -20.22 1.05
CA ASP A 219 -8.96 -20.49 -0.30
C ASP A 219 -7.44 -20.57 -0.26
N ILE A 220 -6.89 -21.66 -0.80
CA ILE A 220 -5.46 -21.91 -0.79
C ILE A 220 -5.03 -22.17 -2.23
N VAL A 221 -4.15 -21.31 -2.72
CA VAL A 221 -3.60 -21.41 -4.07
C VAL A 221 -2.09 -21.59 -3.98
N GLN A 222 -1.56 -22.56 -4.70
CA GLN A 222 -0.13 -22.66 -4.94
C GLN A 222 0.18 -22.05 -6.31
N MET A 223 1.17 -21.18 -6.35
CA MET A 223 1.59 -20.47 -7.54
C MET A 223 3.06 -20.76 -7.84
N SER A 224 3.38 -21.15 -9.07
CA SER A 224 4.75 -21.33 -9.58
C SER A 224 4.97 -20.40 -10.76
N VAL A 225 6.04 -19.62 -10.70
CA VAL A 225 6.43 -18.67 -11.76
C VAL A 225 7.76 -19.11 -12.35
N SER A 226 7.87 -19.04 -13.67
CA SER A 226 9.14 -19.21 -14.36
C SER A 226 9.33 -18.05 -15.32
N ARG A 227 10.53 -17.47 -15.32
CA ARG A 227 10.89 -16.33 -16.18
C ARG A 227 11.93 -16.74 -17.20
N SER A 228 11.79 -16.26 -18.42
CA SER A 228 12.82 -16.48 -19.43
C SER A 228 14.07 -15.64 -19.12
N LYS A 229 15.23 -16.26 -19.30
CA LYS A 229 16.55 -15.61 -19.19
C LYS A 229 17.34 -15.89 -20.45
N GLU A 230 17.90 -14.86 -21.04
CA GLU A 230 18.81 -15.01 -22.17
C GLU A 230 20.15 -15.59 -21.71
N VAL A 231 20.57 -16.68 -22.39
CA VAL A 231 21.86 -17.32 -22.19
C VAL A 231 22.50 -17.52 -23.57
N GLY A 232 23.37 -16.60 -23.94
CA GLY A 232 23.88 -16.52 -25.30
C GLY A 232 22.74 -16.22 -26.29
N ARG A 233 22.50 -17.13 -27.26
CA ARG A 233 21.41 -17.00 -28.26
C ARG A 233 20.11 -17.76 -27.89
N TYR A 234 20.06 -18.29 -26.69
CA TYR A 234 18.92 -19.11 -26.24
C TYR A 234 18.16 -18.43 -25.10
N HIS A 235 16.88 -18.72 -24.98
CA HIS A 235 16.03 -18.31 -23.85
C HIS A 235 15.78 -19.56 -22.98
N MET A 236 16.26 -19.52 -21.75
CA MET A 236 16.02 -20.57 -20.78
C MET A 236 14.97 -20.14 -19.77
N MET A 237 14.05 -21.05 -19.40
CA MET A 237 13.08 -20.81 -18.34
C MET A 237 13.71 -21.09 -16.97
N MET A 238 13.74 -20.08 -16.12
CA MET A 238 14.21 -20.16 -14.74
C MET A 238 13.03 -20.15 -13.78
N GLY A 239 12.86 -21.24 -13.03
CA GLY A 239 11.81 -21.35 -12.02
C GLY A 239 12.13 -20.51 -10.78
N GLU A 240 11.12 -19.84 -10.26
CA GLU A 240 11.14 -19.21 -8.93
C GLU A 240 10.59 -20.21 -7.88
N ASN A 241 10.84 -19.94 -6.60
CA ASN A 241 10.27 -20.75 -5.53
C ASN A 241 8.74 -20.71 -5.59
N PRO A 242 8.06 -21.86 -5.50
CA PRO A 242 6.60 -21.87 -5.38
C PRO A 242 6.15 -21.09 -4.15
N ILE A 243 5.04 -20.39 -4.28
CA ILE A 243 4.42 -19.64 -3.20
C ILE A 243 3.01 -20.16 -2.95
N TYR A 244 2.66 -20.36 -1.68
CA TYR A 244 1.31 -20.66 -1.24
C TYR A 244 0.64 -19.38 -0.77
N ILE A 245 -0.53 -19.08 -1.33
CA ILE A 245 -1.35 -17.92 -1.00
C ILE A 245 -2.59 -18.43 -0.29
N PHE A 246 -2.71 -18.11 0.99
CA PHE A 246 -3.86 -18.44 1.82
C PHE A 246 -4.76 -17.21 1.92
N THR A 247 -6.03 -17.39 1.63
CA THR A 247 -7.06 -16.35 1.82
C THR A 247 -8.05 -16.84 2.87
N CYS A 248 -8.23 -16.05 3.92
CA CYS A 248 -9.04 -16.44 5.07
C CYS A 248 -9.96 -15.30 5.49
N ARG A 249 -11.22 -15.63 5.83
CA ARG A 249 -12.18 -14.72 6.43
C ARG A 249 -13.14 -15.50 7.31
N ARG A 250 -13.58 -14.92 8.43
CA ARG A 250 -14.78 -15.40 9.12
C ARG A 250 -16.01 -14.87 8.38
N ALA A 251 -17.03 -15.73 8.16
CA ALA A 251 -18.29 -15.27 7.60
C ALA A 251 -18.97 -14.32 8.59
N SER A 252 -19.66 -13.30 8.08
CA SER A 252 -20.58 -12.50 8.88
C SER A 252 -21.67 -13.43 9.46
N LEU A 253 -21.89 -13.38 10.75
CA LEU A 253 -22.97 -14.07 11.44
C LEU A 253 -24.33 -13.50 11.01
#